data_9bb0b20f7fbccf4c7e330489dc090f81
#
_entry.id   9bb0b20f7fbccf4c7e330489dc090f81
#
_cell.length_a   1.000
_cell.length_b   1.000
_cell.length_c   1.000
_cell.angle_alpha   90.00
_cell.angle_beta   90.00
_cell.angle_gamma   90.00
#
_symmetry.space_group_name_H-M   'P 1'
#
loop_
_entity.id
_entity.type
_entity.pdbx_description
1 polymer ?
#
loop_
_entity_poly.entity_id
_entity_poly.type
_entity_poly.pdbx_seq_one_letter_code
_entity_poly.pdbx_strand_id
1 'polypeptide(L)'
;MDAKLQELCRQAHEDRIRVGMLDTDTKNRTLELAADALMAHEQEILEANAIDMERGRERNMPQGLLDRLKLDHDRLLGMADGLRQVAKLEDPIGEVMSMRKRPNGLIIGKVRVAIGVVGIIFEARPNVTSDAFGLCFKSGNCAILKGGSDAIHSNIAIVSAMKEALRRMNIPKGALSLIESTDRETTNAFMKMKDYVDLLIPRGGRGLIQSVVNNATIPVIETGTGNCHVYVDQFADQEMAVNIIKNAKTQRIGVCNACESIVVHRAIAKEFLPKLYAALKEYDVEMRGDSYAVECLGQDQPLVKDATEEDWGTEYLDYIMSVKIVDSLDEAIAHINKYNTSHSEAIITKNYDVAQRFLNEIDSACVYVNASTRFSDGNEFGLGAEIGISTQKLHARGPMGLEALTSYKYIIYGNGQVRP
;
A
#
# COMPACT_ATOMS: atom_id res chain seq x y z
N MET A 1 -6.13 25.65 18.11
CA MET A 1 -5.31 25.01 17.05
C MET A 1 -3.90 24.90 17.58
N ASP A 2 -3.28 23.76 17.52
CA ASP A 2 -1.90 23.57 18.01
C ASP A 2 -0.92 24.39 17.17
N ALA A 3 -0.31 25.43 17.76
CA ALA A 3 0.62 26.33 17.09
C ALA A 3 1.86 25.60 16.55
N LYS A 4 2.31 24.54 17.24
CA LYS A 4 3.44 23.71 16.82
C LYS A 4 3.09 22.92 15.54
N LEU A 5 1.88 22.36 15.46
CA LEU A 5 1.38 21.65 14.29
C LEU A 5 1.26 22.60 13.08
N GLN A 6 0.67 23.77 13.29
CA GLN A 6 0.51 24.74 12.21
C GLN A 6 1.86 25.22 11.65
N GLU A 7 2.82 25.50 12.53
CA GLU A 7 4.17 25.92 12.15
C GLU A 7 4.90 24.84 11.35
N LEU A 8 4.78 23.55 11.76
CA LEU A 8 5.35 22.42 11.07
C LEU A 8 4.78 22.28 9.65
N CYS A 9 3.44 22.36 9.52
CA CYS A 9 2.79 22.29 8.21
C CYS A 9 3.14 23.49 7.32
N ARG A 10 3.20 24.71 7.90
CA ARG A 10 3.59 25.92 7.20
C ARG A 10 5.03 25.79 6.65
N GLN A 11 5.98 25.32 7.46
CA GLN A 11 7.38 25.15 7.02
C GLN A 11 7.49 24.17 5.85
N ALA A 12 6.78 23.03 5.89
CA ALA A 12 6.77 22.08 4.77
C ALA A 12 6.18 22.73 3.50
N HIS A 13 5.09 23.48 3.66
CA HIS A 13 4.45 24.19 2.53
C HIS A 13 5.36 25.24 1.89
N GLU A 14 6.09 26.02 2.69
CA GLU A 14 7.05 27.02 2.18
C GLU A 14 8.22 26.37 1.45
N ASP A 15 8.71 25.24 1.95
CA ASP A 15 9.86 24.54 1.39
C ASP A 15 9.53 23.66 0.16
N ARG A 16 8.26 23.34 -0.11
CA ARG A 16 7.84 22.36 -1.14
C ARG A 16 8.36 22.65 -2.54
N ILE A 17 8.41 23.93 -2.93
CA ILE A 17 8.90 24.32 -4.27
C ILE A 17 10.40 24.04 -4.36
N ARG A 18 11.17 24.40 -3.32
CA ARG A 18 12.63 24.17 -3.29
C ARG A 18 12.95 22.69 -3.30
N VAL A 19 12.18 21.87 -2.56
CA VAL A 19 12.34 20.41 -2.56
C VAL A 19 11.97 19.81 -3.93
N GLY A 20 10.87 20.28 -4.54
CA GLY A 20 10.46 19.86 -5.88
C GLY A 20 11.41 20.25 -7.03
N MET A 21 12.31 21.21 -6.79
CA MET A 21 13.31 21.68 -7.76
C MET A 21 14.70 21.07 -7.55
N LEU A 22 14.89 20.20 -6.55
CA LEU A 22 16.16 19.50 -6.36
C LEU A 22 16.48 18.62 -7.56
N ASP A 23 17.74 18.65 -7.99
CA ASP A 23 18.20 17.76 -9.05
C ASP A 23 18.29 16.30 -8.56
N THR A 24 18.33 15.39 -9.52
CA THR A 24 18.33 13.93 -9.27
C THR A 24 19.54 13.50 -8.44
N ASP A 25 20.73 14.05 -8.71
CA ASP A 25 21.95 13.68 -7.99
C ASP A 25 21.89 14.09 -6.52
N THR A 26 21.38 15.29 -6.25
CA THR A 26 21.15 15.77 -4.88
C THR A 26 20.16 14.88 -4.13
N LYS A 27 19.04 14.49 -4.77
CA LYS A 27 18.06 13.57 -4.17
C LYS A 27 18.69 12.21 -3.88
N ASN A 28 19.38 11.61 -4.86
CA ASN A 28 19.99 10.30 -4.74
C ASN A 28 21.01 10.29 -3.60
N ARG A 29 21.94 11.25 -3.60
CA ARG A 29 22.98 11.35 -2.56
C ARG A 29 22.38 11.57 -1.17
N THR A 30 21.31 12.35 -1.06
CA THR A 30 20.62 12.56 0.21
C THR A 30 20.01 11.26 0.74
N LEU A 31 19.39 10.46 -0.14
CA LEU A 31 18.82 9.16 0.25
C LEU A 31 19.89 8.15 0.65
N GLU A 32 21.02 8.10 -0.05
CA GLU A 32 22.16 7.27 0.31
C GLU A 32 22.73 7.65 1.70
N LEU A 33 22.93 8.95 1.93
CA LEU A 33 23.37 9.44 3.24
C LEU A 33 22.34 9.19 4.35
N ALA A 34 21.05 9.24 4.03
CA ALA A 34 19.99 8.89 4.99
C ALA A 34 20.04 7.39 5.35
N ALA A 35 20.29 6.52 4.37
CA ALA A 35 20.50 5.09 4.59
C ALA A 35 21.73 4.84 5.48
N ASP A 36 22.84 5.52 5.19
CA ASP A 36 24.06 5.41 6.00
C ASP A 36 23.85 5.95 7.43
N ALA A 37 23.08 7.02 7.59
CA ALA A 37 22.75 7.58 8.90
C ALA A 37 21.87 6.63 9.73
N LEU A 38 20.92 5.90 9.11
CA LEU A 38 20.15 4.86 9.82
C LEU A 38 21.07 3.80 10.42
N MET A 39 22.04 3.31 9.67
CA MET A 39 22.99 2.30 10.14
C MET A 39 23.98 2.87 11.16
N ALA A 40 24.41 4.12 11.01
CA ALA A 40 25.30 4.79 11.97
C ALA A 40 24.62 5.02 13.34
N HIS A 41 23.31 5.21 13.37
CA HIS A 41 22.50 5.39 14.59
C HIS A 41 21.73 4.13 14.99
N GLU A 42 22.16 2.95 14.52
CA GLU A 42 21.49 1.68 14.80
C GLU A 42 21.20 1.47 16.28
N GLN A 43 22.21 1.64 17.13
CA GLN A 43 22.06 1.42 18.56
C GLN A 43 20.98 2.30 19.18
N GLU A 44 20.98 3.60 18.86
CA GLU A 44 20.00 4.57 19.36
C GLU A 44 18.57 4.22 18.89
N ILE A 45 18.45 3.77 17.64
CA ILE A 45 17.16 3.38 17.06
C ILE A 45 16.64 2.10 17.72
N LEU A 46 17.51 1.10 17.95
CA LEU A 46 17.11 -0.15 18.59
C LEU A 46 16.79 0.05 20.09
N GLU A 47 17.49 0.93 20.79
CA GLU A 47 17.15 1.32 22.16
C GLU A 47 15.78 2.01 22.23
N ALA A 48 15.49 2.95 21.31
CA ALA A 48 14.18 3.58 21.20
C ALA A 48 13.07 2.57 20.86
N ASN A 49 13.35 1.60 19.99
CA ASN A 49 12.42 0.53 19.68
C ASN A 49 12.17 -0.41 20.88
N ALA A 50 13.16 -0.68 21.68
CA ALA A 50 12.99 -1.47 22.90
C ALA A 50 11.96 -0.85 23.86
N ILE A 51 11.94 0.50 23.98
CA ILE A 51 10.94 1.22 24.79
C ILE A 51 9.52 1.02 24.21
N ASP A 52 9.36 1.14 22.88
CA ASP A 52 8.08 0.92 22.23
C ASP A 52 7.61 -0.54 22.38
N MET A 53 8.52 -1.49 22.24
CA MET A 53 8.24 -2.92 22.42
C MET A 53 7.78 -3.27 23.84
N GLU A 54 8.43 -2.70 24.86
CA GLU A 54 8.06 -2.91 26.26
C GLU A 54 6.65 -2.37 26.53
N ARG A 55 6.38 -1.14 26.11
CA ARG A 55 5.03 -0.54 26.19
C ARG A 55 3.97 -1.35 25.46
N GLY A 56 4.32 -1.92 24.30
CA GLY A 56 3.43 -2.80 23.56
C GLY A 56 3.07 -4.07 24.36
N ARG A 57 4.05 -4.69 25.02
CA ARG A 57 3.83 -5.86 25.89
C ARG A 57 2.99 -5.53 27.10
N GLU A 58 3.27 -4.41 27.80
CA GLU A 58 2.48 -3.95 28.96
C GLU A 58 1.00 -3.72 28.61
N ARG A 59 0.70 -3.28 27.36
CA ARG A 59 -0.65 -3.08 26.85
C ARG A 59 -1.30 -4.33 26.28
N ASN A 60 -0.67 -5.51 26.39
CA ASN A 60 -1.12 -6.77 25.80
C ASN A 60 -1.37 -6.66 24.29
N MET A 61 -0.48 -5.99 23.59
CA MET A 61 -0.56 -5.87 22.13
C MET A 61 -0.53 -7.26 21.47
N PRO A 62 -1.40 -7.57 20.49
CA PRO A 62 -1.37 -8.83 19.77
C PRO A 62 0.00 -9.13 19.18
N GLN A 63 0.40 -10.42 19.19
CA GLN A 63 1.73 -10.85 18.76
C GLN A 63 2.08 -10.39 17.33
N GLY A 64 1.10 -10.42 16.41
CA GLY A 64 1.29 -9.95 15.03
C GLY A 64 1.59 -8.45 14.92
N LEU A 65 1.06 -7.63 15.84
CA LEU A 65 1.38 -6.19 15.90
C LEU A 65 2.75 -5.96 16.58
N LEU A 66 3.10 -6.74 17.60
CA LEU A 66 4.43 -6.72 18.20
C LEU A 66 5.52 -7.10 17.19
N ASP A 67 5.26 -8.10 16.34
CA ASP A 67 6.19 -8.45 15.28
C ASP A 67 6.35 -7.31 14.25
N ARG A 68 5.28 -6.61 13.89
CA ARG A 68 5.35 -5.43 13.00
C ARG A 68 6.10 -4.26 13.62
N LEU A 69 6.02 -4.10 14.92
CA LEU A 69 6.65 -3.01 15.68
C LEU A 69 8.14 -3.25 15.87
N LYS A 70 8.55 -4.51 16.01
CA LYS A 70 9.93 -4.90 16.31
C LYS A 70 10.90 -4.43 15.23
N LEU A 71 12.00 -3.81 15.65
CA LEU A 71 13.21 -3.61 14.85
C LEU A 71 14.34 -4.48 15.38
N ASP A 72 15.19 -4.90 14.48
CA ASP A 72 16.48 -5.54 14.71
C ASP A 72 17.44 -5.10 13.62
N HIS A 73 18.68 -5.57 13.65
CA HIS A 73 19.70 -5.23 12.66
C HIS A 73 19.23 -5.48 11.22
N ASP A 74 18.67 -6.65 10.95
CA ASP A 74 18.26 -7.03 9.59
C ASP A 74 17.11 -6.16 9.07
N ARG A 75 16.16 -5.83 9.93
CA ARG A 75 15.03 -4.94 9.58
C ARG A 75 15.50 -3.50 9.35
N LEU A 76 16.44 -3.02 10.16
CA LEU A 76 17.03 -1.70 9.97
C LEU A 76 17.88 -1.64 8.70
N LEU A 77 18.67 -2.68 8.43
CA LEU A 77 19.40 -2.83 7.17
C LEU A 77 18.44 -2.84 5.97
N GLY A 78 17.32 -3.58 6.09
CA GLY A 78 16.27 -3.57 5.07
C GLY A 78 15.69 -2.16 4.80
N MET A 79 15.51 -1.34 5.83
CA MET A 79 15.07 0.06 5.70
C MET A 79 16.13 0.90 4.96
N ALA A 80 17.41 0.74 5.32
CA ALA A 80 18.52 1.43 4.66
C ALA A 80 18.64 1.03 3.19
N ASP A 81 18.51 -0.27 2.89
CA ASP A 81 18.55 -0.78 1.51
C ASP A 81 17.34 -0.31 0.71
N GLY A 82 16.16 -0.18 1.33
CA GLY A 82 14.99 0.43 0.72
C GLY A 82 15.26 1.86 0.25
N LEU A 83 15.89 2.69 1.08
CA LEU A 83 16.30 4.06 0.67
C LEU A 83 17.30 4.05 -0.49
N ARG A 84 18.29 3.12 -0.47
CA ARG A 84 19.26 2.96 -1.56
C ARG A 84 18.60 2.46 -2.85
N GLN A 85 17.58 1.60 -2.77
CA GLN A 85 16.79 1.18 -3.93
C GLN A 85 16.03 2.35 -4.53
N VAL A 86 15.33 3.15 -3.70
CA VAL A 86 14.62 4.36 -4.15
C VAL A 86 15.58 5.37 -4.78
N ALA A 87 16.80 5.55 -4.24
CA ALA A 87 17.81 6.42 -4.83
C ALA A 87 18.17 6.03 -6.28
N LYS A 88 18.16 4.72 -6.60
CA LYS A 88 18.50 4.20 -7.94
C LYS A 88 17.33 4.28 -8.94
N LEU A 89 16.11 4.52 -8.50
CA LEU A 89 14.97 4.67 -9.40
C LEU A 89 15.12 5.94 -10.24
N GLU A 90 14.54 5.93 -11.43
CA GLU A 90 14.44 7.11 -12.27
C GLU A 90 13.65 8.22 -11.56
N ASP A 91 14.13 9.45 -11.68
CA ASP A 91 13.45 10.61 -11.10
C ASP A 91 12.26 11.00 -12.00
N PRO A 92 11.03 10.93 -11.52
CA PRO A 92 9.89 11.26 -12.36
C PRO A 92 9.70 12.76 -12.60
N ILE A 93 10.36 13.61 -11.80
CA ILE A 93 10.14 15.06 -11.88
C ILE A 93 10.82 15.66 -13.11
N GLY A 94 10.03 16.41 -13.88
CA GLY A 94 10.49 17.02 -15.13
C GLY A 94 10.28 16.17 -16.38
N GLU A 95 9.79 14.93 -16.25
CA GLU A 95 9.43 14.08 -17.38
C GLU A 95 8.42 14.81 -18.29
N VAL A 96 8.74 14.91 -19.58
CA VAL A 96 7.86 15.48 -20.60
C VAL A 96 6.92 14.38 -21.12
N MET A 97 5.73 14.31 -20.55
CA MET A 97 4.73 13.30 -20.91
C MET A 97 4.17 13.49 -22.34
N SER A 98 4.08 14.73 -22.79
CA SER A 98 3.69 15.08 -24.18
C SER A 98 4.09 16.50 -24.50
N MET A 99 4.35 16.78 -25.81
CA MET A 99 4.61 18.11 -26.35
C MET A 99 3.97 18.22 -27.73
N ARG A 100 3.09 19.22 -27.95
CA ARG A 100 2.33 19.35 -29.20
C ARG A 100 2.25 20.81 -29.66
N LYS A 101 2.54 21.04 -30.94
CA LYS A 101 2.28 22.33 -31.59
C LYS A 101 0.80 22.43 -31.99
N ARG A 102 0.18 23.57 -31.70
CA ARG A 102 -1.20 23.86 -32.04
C ARG A 102 -1.29 24.62 -33.35
N PRO A 103 -2.46 24.63 -34.05
CA PRO A 103 -2.64 25.39 -35.28
C PRO A 103 -2.33 26.89 -35.16
N ASN A 104 -2.58 27.50 -34.01
CA ASN A 104 -2.28 28.90 -33.72
C ASN A 104 -0.79 29.17 -33.40
N GLY A 105 0.07 28.15 -33.48
CA GLY A 105 1.51 28.29 -33.24
C GLY A 105 1.98 28.08 -31.80
N LEU A 106 1.04 27.97 -30.81
CA LEU A 106 1.41 27.60 -29.44
C LEU A 106 1.99 26.19 -29.38
N ILE A 107 3.04 26.01 -28.57
CA ILE A 107 3.56 24.67 -28.22
C ILE A 107 3.12 24.40 -26.79
N ILE A 108 2.32 23.33 -26.60
CA ILE A 108 1.77 22.94 -25.30
C ILE A 108 2.42 21.63 -24.87
N GLY A 109 3.11 21.66 -23.73
CA GLY A 109 3.71 20.50 -23.08
C GLY A 109 2.97 20.11 -21.80
N LYS A 110 2.95 18.80 -21.51
CA LYS A 110 2.51 18.25 -20.25
C LYS A 110 3.73 17.68 -19.53
N VAL A 111 4.07 18.22 -18.36
CA VAL A 111 5.29 17.89 -17.62
C VAL A 111 4.92 17.40 -16.22
N ARG A 112 5.58 16.33 -15.77
CA ARG A 112 5.39 15.74 -14.44
C ARG A 112 6.00 16.63 -13.36
N VAL A 113 5.26 16.84 -12.27
CA VAL A 113 5.68 17.67 -11.12
C VAL A 113 5.32 16.96 -9.80
N ALA A 114 6.00 17.34 -8.73
CA ALA A 114 5.62 16.92 -7.39
C ALA A 114 4.18 17.34 -7.04
N ILE A 115 3.50 16.58 -6.18
CA ILE A 115 2.21 16.98 -5.59
C ILE A 115 2.42 18.21 -4.70
N GLY A 116 3.46 18.17 -3.84
CA GLY A 116 3.81 19.24 -2.93
C GLY A 116 4.10 18.76 -1.52
N VAL A 117 3.13 18.85 -0.62
CA VAL A 117 3.23 18.34 0.77
C VAL A 117 2.35 17.13 0.93
N VAL A 118 2.97 15.98 1.26
CA VAL A 118 2.27 14.71 1.47
C VAL A 118 2.30 14.36 2.95
N GLY A 119 1.13 14.24 3.55
CA GLY A 119 0.95 13.76 4.92
C GLY A 119 0.73 12.25 4.95
N ILE A 120 1.46 11.53 5.78
CA ILE A 120 1.30 10.09 5.94
C ILE A 120 0.91 9.79 7.38
N ILE A 121 -0.28 9.18 7.57
CA ILE A 121 -0.79 8.79 8.89
C ILE A 121 -0.70 7.27 8.99
N PHE A 122 0.09 6.74 9.96
CA PHE A 122 0.38 5.31 10.02
C PHE A 122 0.41 4.76 11.44
N GLU A 123 0.19 3.44 11.57
CA GLU A 123 0.18 2.70 12.84
C GLU A 123 1.42 1.81 12.94
N ALA A 124 1.81 1.41 14.14
CA ALA A 124 2.74 0.35 14.57
C ALA A 124 3.70 -0.25 13.50
N ARG A 125 4.30 0.59 12.66
CA ARG A 125 5.20 0.17 11.56
C ARG A 125 6.36 1.16 11.43
N PRO A 126 7.42 1.04 12.22
CA PRO A 126 8.56 1.97 12.18
C PRO A 126 9.20 2.10 10.78
N ASN A 127 9.22 1.02 9.99
CA ASN A 127 9.76 1.03 8.63
C ASN A 127 9.04 2.00 7.69
N VAL A 128 7.73 2.26 7.90
CA VAL A 128 6.98 3.23 7.08
C VAL A 128 7.61 4.63 7.16
N THR A 129 8.30 4.95 8.25
CA THR A 129 8.97 6.25 8.43
C THR A 129 10.03 6.48 7.35
N SER A 130 10.89 5.50 7.07
CA SER A 130 11.92 5.59 6.02
C SER A 130 11.33 5.42 4.61
N ASP A 131 10.42 4.45 4.43
CA ASP A 131 9.84 4.17 3.13
C ASP A 131 9.05 5.36 2.60
N ALA A 132 8.20 5.96 3.46
CA ALA A 132 7.41 7.14 3.12
C ALA A 132 8.28 8.36 2.82
N PHE A 133 9.34 8.59 3.62
CA PHE A 133 10.29 9.66 3.34
C PHE A 133 10.98 9.44 2.00
N GLY A 134 11.55 8.27 1.77
CA GLY A 134 12.29 7.96 0.55
C GLY A 134 11.47 8.21 -0.71
N LEU A 135 10.26 7.68 -0.76
CA LEU A 135 9.35 7.83 -1.90
C LEU A 135 8.88 9.28 -2.09
N CYS A 136 8.47 9.96 -1.01
CA CYS A 136 8.06 11.37 -1.09
C CYS A 136 9.21 12.26 -1.53
N PHE A 137 10.39 12.11 -0.94
CA PHE A 137 11.54 12.95 -1.25
C PHE A 137 12.06 12.72 -2.67
N LYS A 138 12.18 11.47 -3.13
CA LYS A 138 12.59 11.16 -4.51
C LYS A 138 11.61 11.73 -5.54
N SER A 139 10.31 11.70 -5.26
CA SER A 139 9.28 12.31 -6.11
C SER A 139 9.09 13.83 -5.89
N GLY A 140 10.03 14.48 -5.19
CA GLY A 140 10.06 15.94 -5.02
C GLY A 140 9.08 16.51 -4.02
N ASN A 141 8.48 15.68 -3.15
CA ASN A 141 7.52 16.10 -2.14
C ASN A 141 8.16 16.31 -0.77
N CYS A 142 7.60 17.24 0.00
CA CYS A 142 7.80 17.31 1.44
C CYS A 142 6.93 16.25 2.14
N ALA A 143 7.50 15.50 3.09
CA ALA A 143 6.81 14.49 3.87
C ALA A 143 6.50 14.97 5.28
N ILE A 144 5.22 14.90 5.68
CA ILE A 144 4.79 15.08 7.07
C ILE A 144 4.29 13.74 7.60
N LEU A 145 5.03 13.17 8.53
CA LEU A 145 4.79 11.86 9.11
C LEU A 145 4.00 12.00 10.42
N LYS A 146 2.94 11.21 10.56
CA LYS A 146 2.13 11.11 11.79
C LYS A 146 1.98 9.64 12.16
N GLY A 147 2.92 9.14 12.96
CA GLY A 147 2.86 7.79 13.52
C GLY A 147 1.84 7.66 14.66
N GLY A 148 1.45 6.41 14.96
CA GLY A 148 0.70 6.06 16.15
C GLY A 148 1.55 6.15 17.43
N SER A 149 0.90 6.04 18.60
CA SER A 149 1.57 6.05 19.91
C SER A 149 2.48 4.84 20.14
N ASP A 150 2.25 3.76 19.38
CA ASP A 150 2.92 2.48 19.62
C ASP A 150 4.38 2.45 19.14
N ALA A 151 4.73 3.32 18.17
CA ALA A 151 6.08 3.38 17.57
C ALA A 151 6.72 4.77 17.69
N ILE A 152 6.28 5.59 18.63
CA ILE A 152 6.68 7.01 18.63
C ILE A 152 8.17 7.20 18.90
N HIS A 153 8.77 6.43 19.82
CA HIS A 153 10.20 6.54 20.13
C HIS A 153 11.05 6.10 18.95
N SER A 154 10.70 4.97 18.34
CA SER A 154 11.33 4.47 17.11
C SER A 154 11.25 5.51 15.98
N ASN A 155 10.06 6.08 15.74
CA ASN A 155 9.86 7.07 14.69
C ASN A 155 10.68 8.34 14.91
N ILE A 156 10.79 8.83 16.16
CA ILE A 156 11.61 9.99 16.50
C ILE A 156 13.09 9.70 16.23
N ALA A 157 13.62 8.55 16.66
CA ALA A 157 14.99 8.16 16.44
C ALA A 157 15.33 8.03 14.94
N ILE A 158 14.48 7.35 14.15
CA ILE A 158 14.63 7.18 12.71
C ILE A 158 14.63 8.54 11.99
N VAL A 159 13.65 9.41 12.29
CA VAL A 159 13.56 10.75 11.67
C VAL A 159 14.75 11.61 12.07
N SER A 160 15.23 11.52 13.31
CA SER A 160 16.41 12.25 13.77
C SER A 160 17.67 11.87 12.97
N ALA A 161 17.90 10.57 12.78
CA ALA A 161 19.00 10.05 11.98
C ALA A 161 18.91 10.54 10.52
N MET A 162 17.76 10.41 9.87
CA MET A 162 17.57 10.86 8.49
C MET A 162 17.74 12.39 8.34
N LYS A 163 17.29 13.18 9.31
CA LYS A 163 17.50 14.65 9.31
C LYS A 163 18.96 15.06 9.37
N GLU A 164 19.86 14.23 9.85
CA GLU A 164 21.30 14.50 9.77
C GLU A 164 21.77 14.53 8.31
N ALA A 165 21.35 13.56 7.49
CA ALA A 165 21.66 13.55 6.06
C ALA A 165 21.11 14.81 5.35
N LEU A 166 19.87 15.20 5.66
CA LEU A 166 19.27 16.42 5.10
C LEU A 166 20.09 17.67 5.45
N ARG A 167 20.56 17.79 6.69
CA ARG A 167 21.41 18.91 7.13
C ARG A 167 22.75 18.92 6.38
N ARG A 168 23.39 17.77 6.21
CA ARG A 168 24.67 17.64 5.47
C ARG A 168 24.54 18.06 4.01
N MET A 169 23.39 17.82 3.41
CA MET A 169 23.08 18.18 2.02
C MET A 169 22.42 19.56 1.87
N ASN A 170 22.28 20.34 2.95
CA ASN A 170 21.58 21.62 2.98
C ASN A 170 20.14 21.56 2.42
N ILE A 171 19.47 20.44 2.60
CA ILE A 171 18.08 20.26 2.19
C ILE A 171 17.16 21.10 3.10
N PRO A 172 16.11 21.74 2.54
CA PRO A 172 15.14 22.49 3.33
C PRO A 172 14.55 21.66 4.46
N LYS A 173 14.36 22.26 5.64
CA LYS A 173 13.92 21.57 6.87
C LYS A 173 12.54 20.93 6.73
N GLY A 174 11.66 21.54 5.93
CA GLY A 174 10.31 21.05 5.67
C GLY A 174 10.25 19.79 4.79
N ALA A 175 11.38 19.36 4.20
CA ALA A 175 11.43 18.14 3.38
C ALA A 175 11.02 16.89 4.15
N LEU A 176 11.31 16.83 5.47
CA LEU A 176 10.92 15.75 6.37
C LEU A 176 10.48 16.31 7.72
N SER A 177 9.24 16.06 8.10
CA SER A 177 8.66 16.47 9.37
C SER A 177 7.97 15.31 10.06
N LEU A 178 8.03 15.27 11.40
CA LEU A 178 7.32 14.30 12.23
C LEU A 178 6.43 15.04 13.22
N ILE A 179 5.16 14.67 13.26
CA ILE A 179 4.23 15.09 14.31
C ILE A 179 4.43 14.16 15.51
N GLU A 180 5.10 14.65 16.54
CA GLU A 180 5.47 13.86 17.72
C GLU A 180 4.31 13.64 18.71
N SER A 181 3.31 14.54 18.71
CA SER A 181 2.11 14.37 19.54
C SER A 181 1.37 13.09 19.13
N THR A 182 0.97 12.29 20.11
CA THR A 182 0.26 11.01 19.90
C THR A 182 -1.24 11.13 20.16
N ASP A 183 -1.74 12.30 20.54
CA ASP A 183 -3.15 12.49 20.82
C ASP A 183 -4.02 12.51 19.54
N ARG A 184 -5.30 12.16 19.74
CA ARG A 184 -6.27 12.12 18.65
C ARG A 184 -6.68 13.51 18.15
N GLU A 185 -6.62 14.51 19.01
CA GLU A 185 -6.99 15.89 18.66
C GLU A 185 -5.99 16.45 17.64
N THR A 186 -4.69 16.23 17.85
CA THR A 186 -3.65 16.63 16.90
C THR A 186 -3.83 15.89 15.55
N THR A 187 -4.18 14.60 15.56
CA THR A 187 -4.47 13.86 14.33
C THR A 187 -5.67 14.45 13.58
N ASN A 188 -6.76 14.77 14.30
CA ASN A 188 -7.95 15.40 13.73
C ASN A 188 -7.66 16.80 13.20
N ALA A 189 -6.83 17.58 13.90
CA ALA A 189 -6.39 18.89 13.44
C ALA A 189 -5.52 18.77 12.17
N PHE A 190 -4.59 17.80 12.13
CA PHE A 190 -3.75 17.55 10.98
C PHE A 190 -4.55 17.22 9.71
N MET A 191 -5.58 16.37 9.81
CA MET A 191 -6.47 16.03 8.70
C MET A 191 -7.22 17.23 8.09
N LYS A 192 -7.21 18.39 8.79
CA LYS A 192 -7.87 19.62 8.35
C LYS A 192 -6.92 20.72 7.86
N MET A 193 -5.61 20.43 7.78
CA MET A 193 -4.56 21.39 7.37
C MET A 193 -4.49 21.58 5.84
N LYS A 194 -5.62 21.66 5.15
CA LYS A 194 -5.72 21.75 3.68
C LYS A 194 -5.00 22.95 3.05
N ASP A 195 -4.75 24.00 3.83
CA ASP A 195 -4.05 25.19 3.34
C ASP A 195 -2.53 24.98 3.25
N TYR A 196 -2.01 23.88 3.85
CA TYR A 196 -0.59 23.57 3.93
C TYR A 196 -0.24 22.17 3.40
N VAL A 197 -1.20 21.26 3.39
CA VAL A 197 -0.99 19.85 3.01
C VAL A 197 -1.84 19.53 1.80
N ASP A 198 -1.21 19.00 0.75
CA ASP A 198 -1.84 18.78 -0.54
C ASP A 198 -2.49 17.39 -0.64
N LEU A 199 -1.96 16.40 0.08
CA LEU A 199 -2.39 15.01 0.03
C LEU A 199 -2.20 14.30 1.37
N LEU A 200 -3.14 13.41 1.73
CA LEU A 200 -3.00 12.46 2.84
C LEU A 200 -3.00 11.02 2.33
N ILE A 201 -2.16 10.18 2.95
CA ILE A 201 -2.10 8.74 2.70
C ILE A 201 -2.17 8.01 4.06
N PRO A 202 -3.31 7.40 4.42
CA PRO A 202 -3.40 6.56 5.60
C PRO A 202 -2.75 5.20 5.37
N ARG A 203 -2.01 4.68 6.37
CA ARG A 203 -1.32 3.37 6.37
C ARG A 203 -1.59 2.63 7.67
N GLY A 204 -2.62 1.82 7.73
CA GLY A 204 -3.00 1.11 8.94
C GLY A 204 -4.16 0.17 8.74
N GLY A 205 -4.82 -0.22 9.82
CA GLY A 205 -6.02 -1.03 9.77
C GLY A 205 -7.25 -0.27 9.24
N ARG A 206 -8.30 -1.01 8.91
CA ARG A 206 -9.57 -0.47 8.35
C ARG A 206 -10.12 0.73 9.15
N GLY A 207 -10.01 0.68 10.48
CA GLY A 207 -10.51 1.75 11.36
C GLY A 207 -9.78 3.08 11.15
N LEU A 208 -8.44 3.07 11.01
CA LEU A 208 -7.66 4.27 10.72
C LEU A 208 -8.02 4.81 9.32
N ILE A 209 -8.03 3.94 8.31
CA ILE A 209 -8.31 4.32 6.92
C ILE A 209 -9.68 5.00 6.84
N GLN A 210 -10.72 4.37 7.36
CA GLN A 210 -12.08 4.92 7.40
C GLN A 210 -12.15 6.25 8.19
N SER A 211 -11.43 6.34 9.30
CA SER A 211 -11.37 7.59 10.08
C SER A 211 -10.76 8.74 9.27
N VAL A 212 -9.67 8.48 8.53
CA VAL A 212 -9.03 9.50 7.68
C VAL A 212 -9.95 9.89 6.52
N VAL A 213 -10.48 8.91 5.79
CA VAL A 213 -11.36 9.14 4.64
C VAL A 213 -12.60 9.96 5.02
N ASN A 214 -13.22 9.65 6.17
CA ASN A 214 -14.46 10.31 6.60
C ASN A 214 -14.25 11.70 7.22
N ASN A 215 -13.06 11.99 7.79
CA ASN A 215 -12.85 13.21 8.57
C ASN A 215 -11.86 14.20 7.93
N ALA A 216 -11.09 13.79 6.93
CA ALA A 216 -10.13 14.67 6.27
C ALA A 216 -10.84 15.70 5.38
N THR A 217 -10.31 16.93 5.38
CA THR A 217 -10.65 17.96 4.39
C THR A 217 -9.58 18.11 3.32
N ILE A 218 -8.46 17.43 3.50
CA ILE A 218 -7.36 17.27 2.54
C ILE A 218 -7.71 16.09 1.63
N PRO A 219 -7.42 16.12 0.33
CA PRO A 219 -7.53 14.95 -0.54
C PRO A 219 -6.82 13.74 0.04
N VAL A 220 -7.45 12.56 -0.03
CA VAL A 220 -6.89 11.31 0.51
C VAL A 220 -6.71 10.31 -0.61
N ILE A 221 -5.54 9.66 -0.67
CA ILE A 221 -5.39 8.41 -1.40
C ILE A 221 -5.60 7.26 -0.42
N GLU A 222 -6.71 6.56 -0.60
CA GLU A 222 -7.08 5.43 0.25
C GLU A 222 -6.23 4.21 -0.09
N THR A 223 -5.51 3.68 0.90
CA THR A 223 -4.91 2.35 0.80
C THR A 223 -5.93 1.34 1.33
N GLY A 224 -6.36 0.42 0.46
CA GLY A 224 -7.47 -0.47 0.79
C GLY A 224 -7.10 -1.60 1.74
N THR A 225 -8.13 -2.20 2.37
CA THR A 225 -8.08 -3.55 2.92
C THR A 225 -8.20 -4.56 1.77
N GLY A 226 -7.73 -5.80 1.97
CA GLY A 226 -7.64 -6.78 0.90
C GLY A 226 -8.48 -8.04 1.11
N ASN A 227 -9.78 -8.00 0.80
CA ASN A 227 -10.53 -9.26 0.61
C ASN A 227 -10.32 -9.75 -0.83
N CYS A 228 -9.17 -10.39 -1.07
CA CYS A 228 -8.78 -10.84 -2.40
C CYS A 228 -9.36 -12.22 -2.70
N HIS A 229 -9.95 -12.38 -3.91
CA HIS A 229 -10.55 -13.62 -4.36
C HIS A 229 -9.69 -14.34 -5.41
N VAL A 230 -9.75 -15.66 -5.37
CA VAL A 230 -9.28 -16.52 -6.46
C VAL A 230 -10.45 -17.35 -6.99
N TYR A 231 -10.87 -17.09 -8.23
CA TYR A 231 -11.89 -17.90 -8.91
C TYR A 231 -11.25 -19.06 -9.65
N VAL A 232 -11.70 -20.28 -9.35
CA VAL A 232 -11.29 -21.51 -10.03
C VAL A 232 -12.39 -21.94 -10.99
N ASP A 233 -12.16 -21.66 -12.27
CA ASP A 233 -13.11 -21.95 -13.35
C ASP A 233 -13.18 -23.44 -13.68
N GLN A 234 -14.28 -23.89 -14.33
CA GLN A 234 -14.44 -25.28 -14.78
C GLN A 234 -13.32 -25.78 -15.72
N PHE A 235 -12.67 -24.87 -16.45
CA PHE A 235 -11.54 -25.17 -17.34
C PHE A 235 -10.17 -24.98 -16.67
N ALA A 236 -10.13 -24.87 -15.35
CA ALA A 236 -8.89 -24.65 -14.61
C ALA A 236 -7.97 -25.87 -14.66
N ASP A 237 -6.68 -25.60 -14.67
CA ASP A 237 -5.69 -26.59 -14.26
C ASP A 237 -5.72 -26.69 -12.74
N GLN A 238 -6.20 -27.82 -12.22
CA GLN A 238 -6.42 -27.98 -10.77
C GLN A 238 -5.13 -27.98 -9.98
N GLU A 239 -4.02 -28.50 -10.51
CA GLU A 239 -2.73 -28.50 -9.84
C GLU A 239 -2.16 -27.06 -9.76
N MET A 240 -2.23 -26.31 -10.87
CA MET A 240 -1.90 -24.88 -10.88
C MET A 240 -2.75 -24.10 -9.88
N ALA A 241 -4.06 -24.37 -9.81
CA ALA A 241 -4.97 -23.70 -8.90
C ALA A 241 -4.60 -23.95 -7.42
N VAL A 242 -4.30 -25.20 -7.06
CA VAL A 242 -3.84 -25.55 -5.70
C VAL A 242 -2.55 -24.78 -5.35
N ASN A 243 -1.56 -24.76 -6.24
CA ASN A 243 -0.28 -24.10 -6.02
C ASN A 243 -0.45 -22.57 -5.86
N ILE A 244 -1.27 -21.94 -6.71
CA ILE A 244 -1.54 -20.51 -6.65
C ILE A 244 -2.26 -20.15 -5.35
N ILE A 245 -3.33 -20.86 -4.98
CA ILE A 245 -4.11 -20.59 -3.76
C ILE A 245 -3.27 -20.84 -2.52
N LYS A 246 -2.51 -21.95 -2.47
CA LYS A 246 -1.59 -22.23 -1.38
C LYS A 246 -0.59 -21.07 -1.20
N ASN A 247 0.07 -20.63 -2.28
CA ASN A 247 0.97 -19.47 -2.23
C ASN A 247 0.24 -18.20 -1.78
N ALA A 248 -0.92 -17.90 -2.40
CA ALA A 248 -1.68 -16.69 -2.12
C ALA A 248 -2.16 -16.62 -0.67
N LYS A 249 -2.45 -17.77 -0.02
CA LYS A 249 -2.93 -17.81 1.37
C LYS A 249 -1.81 -17.95 2.40
N THR A 250 -0.76 -18.75 2.11
CA THR A 250 0.15 -19.20 3.18
C THR A 250 1.54 -18.53 3.16
N GLN A 251 1.94 -17.90 2.05
CA GLN A 251 3.25 -17.25 1.96
C GLN A 251 3.39 -16.09 2.98
N ARG A 252 2.33 -15.30 3.17
CA ARG A 252 2.24 -14.26 4.19
C ARG A 252 0.78 -13.86 4.42
N ILE A 253 0.20 -14.23 5.55
CA ILE A 253 -1.24 -14.04 5.84
C ILE A 253 -1.61 -12.60 6.21
N GLY A 254 -0.72 -11.86 6.86
CA GLY A 254 -1.00 -10.53 7.42
C GLY A 254 -0.83 -9.38 6.43
N VAL A 255 -1.15 -9.57 5.14
CA VAL A 255 -1.00 -8.58 4.07
C VAL A 255 -2.26 -8.50 3.20
N CYS A 256 -2.54 -7.30 2.67
CA CYS A 256 -3.77 -6.99 1.95
C CYS A 256 -3.95 -7.73 0.60
N ASN A 257 -2.88 -8.29 0.02
CA ASN A 257 -2.94 -9.07 -1.23
C ASN A 257 -2.95 -10.60 -1.00
N ALA A 258 -3.08 -11.05 0.27
CA ALA A 258 -3.30 -12.46 0.56
C ALA A 258 -4.70 -12.89 0.10
N CYS A 259 -4.84 -14.15 -0.30
CA CYS A 259 -6.14 -14.72 -0.66
C CYS A 259 -7.00 -14.91 0.61
N GLU A 260 -8.15 -14.25 0.66
CA GLU A 260 -9.10 -14.36 1.76
C GLU A 260 -10.34 -15.17 1.38
N SER A 261 -10.65 -15.22 0.08
CA SER A 261 -11.81 -15.91 -0.46
C SER A 261 -11.46 -16.71 -1.70
N ILE A 262 -12.03 -17.90 -1.85
CA ILE A 262 -12.04 -18.62 -3.12
C ILE A 262 -13.46 -18.82 -3.62
N VAL A 263 -13.61 -18.71 -4.93
CA VAL A 263 -14.85 -19.01 -5.65
C VAL A 263 -14.56 -20.18 -6.57
N VAL A 264 -15.35 -21.27 -6.50
CA VAL A 264 -15.07 -22.48 -7.26
C VAL A 264 -16.28 -22.87 -8.10
N HIS A 265 -16.04 -23.16 -9.38
CA HIS A 265 -17.10 -23.64 -10.26
C HIS A 265 -17.57 -25.04 -9.84
N ARG A 266 -18.90 -25.22 -9.72
CA ARG A 266 -19.53 -26.46 -9.23
C ARG A 266 -19.06 -27.72 -9.93
N ALA A 267 -18.83 -27.63 -11.26
CA ALA A 267 -18.45 -28.79 -12.07
C ALA A 267 -17.14 -29.47 -11.62
N ILE A 268 -16.25 -28.72 -10.97
CA ILE A 268 -14.94 -29.26 -10.51
C ILE A 268 -14.84 -29.35 -8.98
N ALA A 269 -15.79 -28.78 -8.23
CA ALA A 269 -15.69 -28.62 -6.79
C ALA A 269 -15.45 -29.95 -6.03
N LYS A 270 -16.15 -31.03 -6.40
CA LYS A 270 -16.01 -32.36 -5.76
C LYS A 270 -14.62 -32.96 -5.89
N GLU A 271 -13.95 -32.69 -6.99
CA GLU A 271 -12.59 -33.18 -7.23
C GLU A 271 -11.52 -32.23 -6.68
N PHE A 272 -11.74 -30.93 -6.86
CA PHE A 272 -10.76 -29.88 -6.55
C PHE A 272 -10.64 -29.59 -5.06
N LEU A 273 -11.77 -29.42 -4.34
CA LEU A 273 -11.75 -28.98 -2.94
C LEU A 273 -11.02 -29.96 -2.00
N PRO A 274 -11.15 -31.28 -2.10
CA PRO A 274 -10.36 -32.19 -1.27
C PRO A 274 -8.86 -32.10 -1.52
N LYS A 275 -8.42 -31.84 -2.76
CA LYS A 275 -6.99 -31.63 -3.10
C LYS A 275 -6.47 -30.33 -2.46
N LEU A 276 -7.25 -29.26 -2.56
CA LEU A 276 -6.91 -27.98 -1.95
C LEU A 276 -6.84 -28.08 -0.43
N TYR A 277 -7.83 -28.72 0.20
CA TYR A 277 -7.86 -28.95 1.65
C TYR A 277 -6.61 -29.70 2.11
N ALA A 278 -6.23 -30.77 1.42
CA ALA A 278 -5.04 -31.54 1.75
C ALA A 278 -3.76 -30.69 1.70
N ALA A 279 -3.67 -29.77 0.73
CA ALA A 279 -2.51 -28.88 0.57
C ALA A 279 -2.47 -27.74 1.59
N LEU A 280 -3.60 -27.31 2.13
CA LEU A 280 -3.71 -26.21 3.10
C LEU A 280 -3.73 -26.71 4.56
N LYS A 281 -4.06 -27.97 4.79
CA LYS A 281 -4.14 -28.57 6.13
C LYS A 281 -2.82 -28.52 6.90
N GLU A 282 -1.69 -28.59 6.21
CA GLU A 282 -0.36 -28.50 6.84
C GLU A 282 -0.08 -27.11 7.47
N TYR A 283 -0.87 -26.10 7.09
CA TYR A 283 -0.81 -24.72 7.63
C TYR A 283 -1.98 -24.41 8.56
N ASP A 284 -2.79 -25.38 8.92
CA ASP A 284 -4.00 -25.22 9.75
C ASP A 284 -4.99 -24.18 9.20
N VAL A 285 -5.13 -24.07 7.86
CA VAL A 285 -6.06 -23.12 7.24
C VAL A 285 -7.50 -23.59 7.43
N GLU A 286 -8.29 -22.79 8.17
CA GLU A 286 -9.73 -22.98 8.34
C GLU A 286 -10.46 -22.55 7.05
N MET A 287 -11.30 -23.42 6.50
CA MET A 287 -12.10 -23.16 5.31
C MET A 287 -13.58 -23.02 5.69
N ARG A 288 -14.15 -21.82 5.49
CA ARG A 288 -15.57 -21.54 5.74
C ARG A 288 -16.34 -21.58 4.44
N GLY A 289 -17.13 -22.64 4.23
CA GLY A 289 -17.80 -22.89 2.97
C GLY A 289 -19.30 -22.67 2.99
N ASP A 290 -19.91 -22.41 1.82
CA ASP A 290 -21.34 -22.64 1.68
C ASP A 290 -21.66 -24.14 1.82
N SER A 291 -22.95 -24.48 1.94
CA SER A 291 -23.37 -25.87 2.22
C SER A 291 -22.81 -26.90 1.23
N TYR A 292 -22.66 -26.54 -0.04
CA TYR A 292 -22.11 -27.45 -1.05
C TYR A 292 -20.58 -27.57 -0.95
N ALA A 293 -19.89 -26.49 -0.62
CA ALA A 293 -18.46 -26.54 -0.34
C ALA A 293 -18.14 -27.43 0.87
N VAL A 294 -18.92 -27.29 1.96
CA VAL A 294 -18.79 -28.12 3.16
C VAL A 294 -19.08 -29.59 2.85
N GLU A 295 -20.11 -29.90 2.03
CA GLU A 295 -20.37 -31.29 1.55
C GLU A 295 -19.14 -31.83 0.79
N CYS A 296 -18.53 -31.05 -0.12
CA CYS A 296 -17.38 -31.49 -0.91
C CYS A 296 -16.10 -31.66 -0.06
N LEU A 297 -15.91 -30.81 0.95
CA LEU A 297 -14.76 -30.85 1.85
C LEU A 297 -14.86 -31.94 2.90
N GLY A 298 -16.10 -32.31 3.30
CA GLY A 298 -16.41 -33.24 4.37
C GLY A 298 -16.70 -32.54 5.70
N GLN A 299 -17.93 -32.70 6.21
CA GLN A 299 -18.42 -32.05 7.44
C GLN A 299 -17.63 -32.41 8.70
N ASP A 300 -17.00 -33.59 8.72
CA ASP A 300 -16.25 -34.10 9.88
C ASP A 300 -14.78 -33.56 9.91
N GLN A 301 -14.39 -32.78 8.95
CA GLN A 301 -13.03 -32.22 8.92
C GLN A 301 -12.89 -31.07 9.94
N PRO A 302 -11.85 -31.10 10.81
CA PRO A 302 -11.73 -30.14 11.93
C PRO A 302 -11.55 -28.69 11.52
N LEU A 303 -11.04 -28.43 10.31
CA LEU A 303 -10.79 -27.09 9.76
C LEU A 303 -11.85 -26.64 8.75
N VAL A 304 -13.00 -27.34 8.69
CA VAL A 304 -14.11 -26.99 7.80
C VAL A 304 -15.29 -26.50 8.63
N LYS A 305 -15.84 -25.35 8.27
CA LYS A 305 -17.00 -24.73 8.94
C LYS A 305 -17.98 -24.18 7.92
N ASP A 306 -19.22 -23.99 8.36
CA ASP A 306 -20.22 -23.27 7.58
C ASP A 306 -19.87 -21.77 7.54
N ALA A 307 -19.94 -21.19 6.36
CA ALA A 307 -19.80 -19.75 6.18
C ALA A 307 -21.09 -19.01 6.50
N THR A 308 -20.95 -17.81 7.02
CA THR A 308 -22.02 -16.83 7.18
C THR A 308 -21.95 -15.78 6.07
N GLU A 309 -22.98 -14.93 5.96
CA GLU A 309 -22.94 -13.80 4.98
C GLU A 309 -21.77 -12.85 5.21
N GLU A 310 -21.32 -12.69 6.45
CA GLU A 310 -20.21 -11.83 6.84
C GLU A 310 -18.87 -12.37 6.35
N ASP A 311 -18.72 -13.69 6.26
CA ASP A 311 -17.48 -14.33 5.81
C ASP A 311 -17.09 -13.96 4.37
N TRP A 312 -18.08 -13.69 3.50
CA TRP A 312 -17.84 -13.35 2.11
C TRP A 312 -17.09 -12.01 1.93
N GLY A 313 -17.26 -11.07 2.87
CA GLY A 313 -16.65 -9.75 2.81
C GLY A 313 -15.53 -9.53 3.84
N THR A 314 -15.08 -10.58 4.52
CA THR A 314 -14.13 -10.48 5.63
C THR A 314 -12.69 -10.62 5.16
N GLU A 315 -11.86 -9.65 5.51
CA GLU A 315 -10.40 -9.74 5.48
C GLU A 315 -9.95 -10.34 6.82
N TYR A 316 -9.64 -11.64 6.85
CA TYR A 316 -9.30 -12.36 8.08
C TYR A 316 -7.91 -12.00 8.62
N LEU A 317 -6.93 -11.79 7.73
CA LEU A 317 -5.51 -11.61 8.08
C LEU A 317 -4.96 -12.78 8.93
N ASP A 318 -5.54 -13.97 8.76
CA ASP A 318 -5.27 -15.18 9.52
C ASP A 318 -5.34 -16.40 8.61
N TYR A 319 -5.02 -17.59 9.12
CA TYR A 319 -5.18 -18.87 8.43
C TYR A 319 -6.66 -19.28 8.34
N ILE A 320 -7.49 -18.40 7.83
CA ILE A 320 -8.92 -18.58 7.57
C ILE A 320 -9.22 -18.10 6.16
N MET A 321 -10.07 -18.80 5.43
CA MET A 321 -10.56 -18.36 4.12
C MET A 321 -12.00 -18.80 3.87
N SER A 322 -12.74 -17.99 3.09
CA SER A 322 -14.09 -18.37 2.65
C SER A 322 -14.07 -19.17 1.34
N VAL A 323 -15.06 -20.04 1.14
CA VAL A 323 -15.20 -20.93 -0.02
C VAL A 323 -16.62 -20.83 -0.57
N LYS A 324 -16.79 -20.21 -1.73
CA LYS A 324 -18.08 -20.07 -2.41
C LYS A 324 -18.15 -20.95 -3.64
N ILE A 325 -19.26 -21.70 -3.80
CA ILE A 325 -19.53 -22.47 -5.02
C ILE A 325 -20.49 -21.69 -5.91
N VAL A 326 -20.20 -21.70 -7.21
CA VAL A 326 -20.98 -21.03 -8.24
C VAL A 326 -21.23 -21.94 -9.44
N ASP A 327 -22.32 -21.71 -10.17
CA ASP A 327 -22.69 -22.51 -11.33
C ASP A 327 -22.22 -21.90 -12.67
N SER A 328 -21.72 -20.68 -12.65
CA SER A 328 -21.28 -19.95 -13.85
C SER A 328 -20.24 -18.88 -13.56
N LEU A 329 -19.57 -18.40 -14.64
CA LEU A 329 -18.71 -17.22 -14.58
C LEU A 329 -19.50 -15.96 -14.16
N ASP A 330 -20.75 -15.80 -14.60
CA ASP A 330 -21.60 -14.64 -14.26
C ASP A 330 -21.86 -14.58 -12.75
N GLU A 331 -22.14 -15.71 -12.13
CA GLU A 331 -22.29 -15.77 -10.67
C GLU A 331 -20.98 -15.50 -9.93
N ALA A 332 -19.83 -15.99 -10.46
CA ALA A 332 -18.51 -15.69 -9.89
C ALA A 332 -18.22 -14.20 -9.91
N ILE A 333 -18.40 -13.55 -11.08
CA ILE A 333 -18.21 -12.12 -11.26
C ILE A 333 -19.14 -11.31 -10.34
N ALA A 334 -20.42 -11.68 -10.28
CA ALA A 334 -21.40 -11.01 -9.41
C ALA A 334 -21.01 -11.13 -7.93
N HIS A 335 -20.60 -12.33 -7.47
CA HIS A 335 -20.15 -12.55 -6.10
C HIS A 335 -18.89 -11.73 -5.79
N ILE A 336 -17.86 -11.82 -6.62
CA ILE A 336 -16.60 -11.12 -6.41
C ILE A 336 -16.83 -9.60 -6.40
N ASN A 337 -17.55 -9.05 -7.39
CA ASN A 337 -17.81 -7.61 -7.44
C ASN A 337 -18.68 -7.10 -6.25
N LYS A 338 -19.47 -7.98 -5.63
CA LYS A 338 -20.26 -7.63 -4.43
C LYS A 338 -19.40 -7.56 -3.17
N TYR A 339 -18.43 -8.46 -3.01
CA TYR A 339 -17.72 -8.66 -1.74
C TYR A 339 -16.25 -8.26 -1.76
N ASN A 340 -15.67 -7.99 -2.92
CA ASN A 340 -14.29 -7.55 -3.03
C ASN A 340 -14.08 -6.16 -2.39
N THR A 341 -12.83 -5.85 -2.14
CA THR A 341 -12.38 -4.53 -1.68
C THR A 341 -11.73 -3.70 -2.79
N SER A 342 -11.94 -4.08 -4.05
CA SER A 342 -11.33 -3.48 -5.24
C SER A 342 -9.80 -3.56 -5.25
N HIS A 343 -9.22 -4.55 -4.54
CA HIS A 343 -7.78 -4.70 -4.40
C HIS A 343 -7.18 -5.61 -5.48
N SER A 344 -7.28 -6.92 -5.32
CA SER A 344 -6.63 -7.90 -6.21
C SER A 344 -7.47 -9.15 -6.34
N GLU A 345 -7.80 -9.52 -7.59
CA GLU A 345 -8.62 -10.67 -7.90
C GLU A 345 -7.94 -11.55 -8.95
N ALA A 346 -8.08 -12.86 -8.85
CA ALA A 346 -7.49 -13.79 -9.80
C ALA A 346 -8.51 -14.79 -10.35
N ILE A 347 -8.32 -15.20 -11.58
CA ILE A 347 -8.98 -16.36 -12.18
C ILE A 347 -7.97 -17.41 -12.58
N ILE A 348 -8.31 -18.67 -12.36
CA ILE A 348 -7.55 -19.82 -12.86
C ILE A 348 -8.38 -20.48 -13.95
N THR A 349 -7.93 -20.43 -15.20
CA THR A 349 -8.62 -21.01 -16.35
C THR A 349 -7.68 -21.25 -17.52
N LYS A 350 -7.99 -22.24 -18.37
CA LYS A 350 -7.37 -22.46 -19.69
C LYS A 350 -8.23 -21.89 -20.82
N ASN A 351 -9.44 -21.39 -20.53
CA ASN A 351 -10.33 -20.82 -21.53
C ASN A 351 -10.03 -19.34 -21.73
N TYR A 352 -9.59 -18.97 -22.91
CA TYR A 352 -9.22 -17.59 -23.26
C TYR A 352 -10.39 -16.62 -23.12
N ASP A 353 -11.57 -16.96 -23.62
CA ASP A 353 -12.74 -16.07 -23.60
C ASP A 353 -13.24 -15.81 -22.18
N VAL A 354 -13.22 -16.85 -21.33
CA VAL A 354 -13.55 -16.75 -19.90
C VAL A 354 -12.55 -15.82 -19.20
N ALA A 355 -11.25 -15.96 -19.49
CA ALA A 355 -10.21 -15.10 -18.93
C ALA A 355 -10.40 -13.63 -19.35
N GLN A 356 -10.69 -13.36 -20.62
CA GLN A 356 -10.91 -12.00 -21.11
C GLN A 356 -12.15 -11.35 -20.48
N ARG A 357 -13.24 -12.09 -20.31
CA ARG A 357 -14.44 -11.59 -19.63
C ARG A 357 -14.11 -11.25 -18.17
N PHE A 358 -13.43 -12.12 -17.46
CA PHE A 358 -13.04 -11.87 -16.07
C PHE A 358 -12.19 -10.60 -15.95
N LEU A 359 -11.16 -10.45 -16.79
CA LEU A 359 -10.31 -9.24 -16.80
C LEU A 359 -11.09 -7.95 -17.04
N ASN A 360 -12.13 -7.99 -17.87
CA ASN A 360 -12.90 -6.82 -18.24
C ASN A 360 -14.06 -6.51 -17.27
N GLU A 361 -14.64 -7.52 -16.64
CA GLU A 361 -15.85 -7.40 -15.83
C GLU A 361 -15.58 -7.31 -14.32
N ILE A 362 -14.38 -7.68 -13.88
CA ILE A 362 -13.94 -7.47 -12.48
C ILE A 362 -13.38 -6.07 -12.30
N ASP A 363 -13.97 -5.31 -11.37
CA ASP A 363 -13.58 -3.92 -11.10
C ASP A 363 -12.66 -3.84 -9.85
N SER A 364 -11.45 -4.37 -9.99
CA SER A 364 -10.40 -4.28 -8.97
C SER A 364 -9.13 -3.62 -9.52
N ALA A 365 -8.25 -3.16 -8.62
CA ALA A 365 -7.02 -2.47 -9.01
C ALA A 365 -6.05 -3.38 -9.76
N CYS A 366 -6.00 -4.67 -9.36
CA CYS A 366 -5.18 -5.70 -9.99
C CYS A 366 -6.04 -6.92 -10.31
N VAL A 367 -6.05 -7.35 -11.56
CA VAL A 367 -6.81 -8.54 -11.99
C VAL A 367 -5.87 -9.49 -12.72
N TYR A 368 -5.84 -10.74 -12.28
CA TYR A 368 -4.87 -11.74 -12.69
C TYR A 368 -5.51 -12.91 -13.44
N VAL A 369 -4.80 -13.45 -14.41
CA VAL A 369 -5.08 -14.75 -15.01
C VAL A 369 -3.93 -15.67 -14.69
N ASN A 370 -4.22 -16.82 -14.06
CA ASN A 370 -3.25 -17.89 -13.76
C ASN A 370 -2.02 -17.41 -12.96
N ALA A 371 -2.21 -16.45 -12.02
CA ALA A 371 -1.16 -15.96 -11.15
C ALA A 371 -1.69 -15.67 -9.76
N SER A 372 -0.80 -15.67 -8.77
CA SER A 372 -1.11 -15.38 -7.37
C SER A 372 -1.40 -13.89 -7.16
N THR A 373 -2.39 -13.56 -6.33
CA THR A 373 -2.68 -12.17 -5.90
C THR A 373 -1.51 -11.54 -5.14
N ARG A 374 -0.55 -12.36 -4.63
CA ARG A 374 0.65 -11.91 -3.94
C ARG A 374 1.58 -11.06 -4.81
N PHE A 375 1.43 -11.09 -6.12
CA PHE A 375 2.18 -10.22 -7.04
C PHE A 375 1.72 -8.76 -7.04
N SER A 376 0.64 -8.37 -6.35
CA SER A 376 0.27 -6.96 -6.16
C SER A 376 1.25 -6.27 -5.19
N ASP A 377 2.44 -5.99 -5.67
CA ASP A 377 3.58 -5.48 -4.91
C ASP A 377 4.42 -4.57 -5.81
N GLY A 378 4.96 -3.47 -5.27
CA GLY A 378 5.72 -2.49 -6.05
C GLY A 378 7.00 -3.05 -6.65
N ASN A 379 7.70 -3.97 -5.96
CA ASN A 379 8.90 -4.60 -6.51
C ASN A 379 8.54 -5.57 -7.63
N GLU A 380 7.52 -6.40 -7.42
CA GLU A 380 7.04 -7.36 -8.42
C GLU A 380 6.51 -6.67 -9.68
N PHE A 381 5.92 -5.48 -9.55
CA PHE A 381 5.46 -4.66 -10.68
C PHE A 381 6.58 -3.84 -11.35
N GLY A 382 7.82 -3.96 -10.87
CA GLY A 382 8.95 -3.21 -11.41
C GLY A 382 8.99 -1.73 -11.00
N LEU A 383 8.20 -1.32 -10.00
CA LEU A 383 8.19 0.05 -9.49
C LEU A 383 9.32 0.31 -8.48
N GLY A 384 10.04 -0.74 -8.07
CA GLY A 384 11.18 -0.70 -7.16
C GLY A 384 10.85 -0.43 -5.69
N ALA A 385 9.75 0.22 -5.39
CA ALA A 385 9.21 0.45 -4.06
C ALA A 385 7.76 0.91 -4.14
N GLU A 386 7.01 0.80 -3.03
CA GLU A 386 5.64 1.30 -2.95
C GLU A 386 5.32 1.91 -1.60
N ILE A 387 4.44 2.92 -1.59
CA ILE A 387 3.89 3.47 -0.35
C ILE A 387 2.61 2.74 0.09
N GLY A 388 2.10 1.85 -0.73
CA GLY A 388 0.92 1.03 -0.52
C GLY A 388 0.13 0.80 -1.78
N ILE A 389 -0.99 0.09 -1.66
CA ILE A 389 -1.84 -0.27 -2.79
C ILE A 389 -3.16 0.49 -2.66
N SER A 390 -3.45 1.36 -3.62
CA SER A 390 -4.69 2.10 -3.66
C SER A 390 -5.80 1.31 -4.35
N THR A 391 -6.98 1.29 -3.73
CA THR A 391 -8.16 0.64 -4.27
C THR A 391 -9.16 1.62 -4.89
N GLN A 392 -8.90 2.93 -4.78
CA GLN A 392 -9.76 3.96 -5.36
C GLN A 392 -9.51 4.16 -6.86
N LYS A 393 -10.46 4.80 -7.55
CA LYS A 393 -10.38 5.04 -9.01
C LYS A 393 -9.77 6.38 -9.37
N LEU A 394 -9.87 7.36 -8.49
CA LEU A 394 -9.36 8.72 -8.75
C LEU A 394 -7.90 8.84 -8.32
N HIS A 395 -7.06 9.34 -9.23
CA HIS A 395 -5.61 9.46 -9.18
C HIS A 395 -4.92 8.08 -9.20
N ALA A 396 -4.15 7.67 -8.15
CA ALA A 396 -3.44 6.39 -8.13
C ALA A 396 -4.38 5.22 -7.86
N ARG A 397 -4.20 4.11 -8.59
CA ARG A 397 -4.89 2.82 -8.40
C ARG A 397 -3.88 1.68 -8.52
N GLY A 398 -3.93 0.71 -7.61
CA GLY A 398 -2.94 -0.36 -7.53
C GLY A 398 -1.69 0.03 -6.72
N PRO A 399 -0.56 -0.68 -6.87
CA PRO A 399 0.70 -0.36 -6.20
C PRO A 399 1.18 1.06 -6.53
N MET A 400 1.49 1.84 -5.50
CA MET A 400 1.86 3.25 -5.63
C MET A 400 3.36 3.45 -5.51
N GLY A 401 4.07 3.45 -6.63
CA GLY A 401 5.47 3.85 -6.74
C GLY A 401 5.65 5.38 -6.84
N LEU A 402 6.80 5.82 -7.33
CA LEU A 402 7.17 7.25 -7.42
C LEU A 402 6.19 8.06 -8.26
N GLU A 403 5.75 7.53 -9.41
CA GLU A 403 4.83 8.25 -10.30
C GLU A 403 3.48 8.56 -9.65
N ALA A 404 2.98 7.67 -8.80
CA ALA A 404 1.74 7.86 -8.05
C ALA A 404 1.81 9.04 -7.06
N LEU A 405 3.02 9.45 -6.65
CA LEU A 405 3.27 10.62 -5.79
C LEU A 405 3.56 11.89 -6.58
N THR A 406 3.18 11.92 -7.86
CA THR A 406 3.35 13.07 -8.75
C THR A 406 2.03 13.51 -9.35
N SER A 407 2.03 14.72 -9.91
CA SER A 407 0.99 15.24 -10.75
C SER A 407 1.63 15.81 -12.03
N TYR A 408 0.91 16.59 -12.77
CA TYR A 408 1.45 17.27 -13.96
C TYR A 408 0.99 18.72 -14.02
N LYS A 409 1.78 19.54 -14.71
CA LYS A 409 1.37 20.87 -15.13
C LYS A 409 1.54 21.05 -16.64
N TYR A 410 0.83 22.00 -17.21
CA TYR A 410 1.03 22.41 -18.59
C TYR A 410 2.09 23.51 -18.65
N ILE A 411 3.05 23.36 -19.58
CA ILE A 411 3.97 24.42 -19.99
C ILE A 411 3.61 24.85 -21.40
N ILE A 412 3.54 26.16 -21.61
CA ILE A 412 3.07 26.71 -22.89
C ILE A 412 4.09 27.72 -23.39
N TYR A 413 4.62 27.46 -24.60
CA TYR A 413 5.48 28.38 -25.30
C TYR A 413 4.68 29.10 -26.40
N GLY A 414 4.72 30.39 -26.38
CA GLY A 414 4.08 31.26 -27.36
C GLY A 414 5.08 32.25 -27.97
N ASN A 415 4.62 32.95 -29.00
CA ASN A 415 5.31 34.04 -29.67
C ASN A 415 4.32 35.19 -29.93
N GLY A 416 3.64 35.64 -28.85
CA GLY A 416 2.71 36.77 -28.95
C GLY A 416 1.28 36.40 -29.36
N GLN A 417 0.91 35.13 -29.37
CA GLN A 417 -0.46 34.71 -29.71
C GLN A 417 -1.46 35.24 -28.67
N VAL A 418 -2.56 35.79 -29.16
CA VAL A 418 -3.71 36.23 -28.37
C VAL A 418 -4.94 35.40 -28.75
N ARG A 419 -5.85 35.24 -27.82
CA ARG A 419 -7.12 34.60 -28.09
C ARG A 419 -8.03 35.60 -28.81
N PRO A 420 -8.63 35.24 -29.99
CA PRO A 420 -9.54 36.09 -30.73
C PRO A 420 -10.83 36.42 -29.94
#